data_b2922cb4cf818c7289fef334b11a6ee4
#
_entry.id   b2922cb4cf818c7289fef334b11a6ee4
#
_cell.length_a   1.000
_cell.length_b   1.000
_cell.length_c   1.000
_cell.angle_alpha   90.00
_cell.angle_beta   90.00
_cell.angle_gamma   90.00
#
_symmetry.space_group_name_H-M   'P 1'
#
loop_
_entity.id
_entity.type
_entity.pdbx_description
1 polymer ?
#
loop_
_entity_poly.entity_id
_entity_poly.type
_entity_poly.pdbx_seq_one_letter_code
_entity_poly.pdbx_strand_id
1 'polypeptide(L)'
;MGTPDFAVGTLKELIDNQYDVVAVVTQPDKPKGRSKELVFSPVKEEAVKNNIQVLQPERARDEAFVEELRKYNADVFVVVAFGQLLPKSIIDMPRLGCINVHASLLPKYRGASPIQWAVIDGCEYSGVTTMKMDEGLDTGDILLVDKVKLDKKETGGSLFDRLSIVGA
;
A
#
# COMPACT_ATOMS: atom_id res chain seq x y z
N MET A 1 3.06 5.49 -0.37
CA MET A 1 3.48 4.61 -1.48
C MET A 1 2.40 3.58 -1.74
N GLY A 2 1.84 3.49 -2.94
CA GLY A 2 0.75 2.57 -3.25
C GLY A 2 0.39 2.59 -4.72
N THR A 3 -0.37 1.59 -5.21
CA THR A 3 -0.69 1.52 -6.64
C THR A 3 -2.18 1.24 -6.90
N PRO A 4 -2.80 0.16 -6.39
CA PRO A 4 -4.17 -0.22 -6.71
C PRO A 4 -5.21 0.55 -5.89
N ASP A 5 -6.47 0.32 -6.22
CA ASP A 5 -7.64 0.88 -5.51
C ASP A 5 -7.59 0.68 -3.99
N PHE A 6 -7.03 -0.45 -3.53
CA PHE A 6 -6.86 -0.74 -2.11
C PHE A 6 -6.11 0.37 -1.34
N ALA A 7 -5.16 1.05 -2.00
CA ALA A 7 -4.36 2.10 -1.38
C ALA A 7 -5.00 3.49 -1.43
N VAL A 8 -6.07 3.67 -2.22
CA VAL A 8 -6.71 4.98 -2.40
C VAL A 8 -7.40 5.47 -1.13
N GLY A 9 -8.07 4.56 -0.40
CA GLY A 9 -8.71 4.88 0.87
C GLY A 9 -7.73 5.48 1.87
N THR A 10 -6.60 4.83 2.09
CA THR A 10 -5.55 5.32 3.00
C THR A 10 -5.01 6.71 2.58
N LEU A 11 -4.82 6.94 1.26
CA LEU A 11 -4.39 8.26 0.78
C LEU A 11 -5.44 9.33 1.09
N LYS A 12 -6.73 9.04 0.87
CA LYS A 12 -7.83 9.95 1.17
C LYS A 12 -7.89 10.28 2.66
N GLU A 13 -7.84 9.26 3.51
CA GLU A 13 -7.85 9.48 4.97
C GLU A 13 -6.68 10.36 5.44
N LEU A 14 -5.49 10.20 4.88
CA LEU A 14 -4.37 11.07 5.19
C LEU A 14 -4.64 12.52 4.78
N ILE A 15 -5.23 12.75 3.60
CA ILE A 15 -5.57 14.08 3.10
C ILE A 15 -6.70 14.71 3.93
N ASP A 16 -7.78 13.97 4.16
CA ASP A 16 -8.98 14.44 4.84
C ASP A 16 -8.69 14.78 6.32
N ASN A 17 -7.76 14.06 6.94
CA ASN A 17 -7.27 14.36 8.29
C ASN A 17 -6.12 15.41 8.31
N GLN A 18 -5.88 16.09 7.18
CA GLN A 18 -4.95 17.23 7.08
C GLN A 18 -3.48 16.89 7.38
N TYR A 19 -3.07 15.64 7.14
CA TYR A 19 -1.66 15.31 7.12
C TYR A 19 -0.99 15.94 5.89
N ASP A 20 0.23 16.43 6.06
CA ASP A 20 1.03 16.98 4.97
C ASP A 20 1.59 15.85 4.09
N VAL A 21 0.85 15.50 3.04
CA VAL A 21 1.25 14.47 2.07
C VAL A 21 2.19 15.10 1.05
N VAL A 22 3.48 15.09 1.32
CA VAL A 22 4.52 15.76 0.51
C VAL A 22 4.73 15.14 -0.87
N ALA A 23 4.49 13.84 -1.02
CA ALA A 23 4.57 13.13 -2.29
C ALA A 23 3.82 11.79 -2.25
N VAL A 24 3.41 11.33 -3.41
CA VAL A 24 2.86 9.99 -3.64
C VAL A 24 3.79 9.22 -4.56
N VAL A 25 4.10 7.98 -4.19
CA VAL A 25 4.91 7.07 -5.00
C VAL A 25 4.03 5.92 -5.47
N THR A 26 3.97 5.71 -6.77
CA THR A 26 3.20 4.62 -7.40
C THR A 26 3.99 3.96 -8.52
N GLN A 27 3.56 2.81 -8.98
CA GLN A 27 4.18 2.17 -10.14
C GLN A 27 3.99 3.01 -11.41
N PRO A 28 4.89 2.89 -12.40
CA PRO A 28 4.72 3.52 -13.70
C PRO A 28 3.39 3.19 -14.35
N ASP A 29 2.87 4.14 -15.13
CA ASP A 29 1.66 3.95 -15.91
C ASP A 29 1.81 2.76 -16.85
N LYS A 30 0.76 1.96 -16.96
CA LYS A 30 0.76 0.75 -17.80
C LYS A 30 -0.26 0.88 -18.92
N PRO A 31 0.04 0.37 -20.12
CA PRO A 31 -0.94 0.28 -21.18
C PRO A 31 -2.12 -0.59 -20.74
N LYS A 32 -3.34 -0.11 -20.95
CA LYS A 32 -4.56 -0.89 -20.67
C LYS A 32 -5.30 -1.22 -21.97
N GLY A 33 -5.66 -2.49 -22.09
CA GLY A 33 -6.45 -2.96 -23.23
C GLY A 33 -5.69 -2.95 -24.58
N ARG A 34 -6.47 -3.02 -25.66
CA ARG A 34 -5.94 -3.10 -27.04
C ARG A 34 -5.45 -1.75 -27.58
N SER A 35 -5.94 -0.65 -27.04
CA SER A 35 -5.56 0.72 -27.47
C SER A 35 -4.14 1.10 -27.10
N LYS A 36 -3.50 0.39 -26.17
CA LYS A 36 -2.19 0.73 -25.59
C LYS A 36 -2.12 2.14 -24.95
N GLU A 37 -3.25 2.77 -24.69
CA GLU A 37 -3.28 4.03 -23.96
C GLU A 37 -2.76 3.83 -22.54
N LEU A 38 -1.88 4.72 -22.10
CA LEU A 38 -1.36 4.73 -20.74
C LEU A 38 -2.46 5.15 -19.79
N VAL A 39 -2.75 4.31 -18.83
CA VAL A 39 -3.76 4.57 -17.79
C VAL A 39 -3.05 4.81 -16.48
N PHE A 40 -3.44 5.88 -15.80
CA PHE A 40 -2.96 6.18 -14.47
C PHE A 40 -3.35 5.08 -13.48
N SER A 41 -2.50 4.85 -12.49
CA SER A 41 -2.92 4.04 -11.35
C SER A 41 -3.99 4.78 -10.55
N PRO A 42 -4.91 4.07 -9.85
CA PRO A 42 -5.92 4.70 -9.00
C PRO A 42 -5.33 5.68 -7.98
N VAL A 43 -4.20 5.33 -7.40
CA VAL A 43 -3.47 6.21 -6.46
C VAL A 43 -2.92 7.46 -7.15
N LYS A 44 -2.42 7.34 -8.39
CA LYS A 44 -1.98 8.51 -9.17
C LYS A 44 -3.14 9.43 -9.51
N GLU A 45 -4.28 8.87 -9.93
CA GLU A 45 -5.48 9.67 -10.21
C GLU A 45 -5.90 10.49 -8.99
N GLU A 46 -5.90 9.88 -7.81
CA GLU A 46 -6.27 10.57 -6.57
C GLU A 46 -5.23 11.64 -6.17
N ALA A 47 -3.94 11.36 -6.31
CA ALA A 47 -2.87 12.30 -6.04
C ALA A 47 -2.96 13.55 -6.95
N VAL A 48 -3.18 13.34 -8.25
CA VAL A 48 -3.33 14.44 -9.23
C VAL A 48 -4.53 15.32 -8.92
N LYS A 49 -5.69 14.73 -8.55
CA LYS A 49 -6.88 15.50 -8.12
C LYS A 49 -6.59 16.43 -6.95
N ASN A 50 -5.70 16.02 -6.05
CA ASN A 50 -5.34 16.77 -4.86
C ASN A 50 -4.06 17.62 -5.03
N ASN A 51 -3.54 17.75 -6.26
CA ASN A 51 -2.31 18.49 -6.58
C ASN A 51 -1.08 18.01 -5.81
N ILE A 52 -1.01 16.71 -5.49
CA ILE A 52 0.12 16.10 -4.81
C ILE A 52 1.15 15.61 -5.85
N GLN A 53 2.42 15.86 -5.59
CA GLN A 53 3.52 15.39 -6.45
C GLN A 53 3.52 13.88 -6.56
N VAL A 54 3.64 13.34 -7.77
CA VAL A 54 3.67 11.90 -8.04
C VAL A 54 5.04 11.48 -8.55
N LEU A 55 5.60 10.46 -7.93
CA LEU A 55 6.85 9.81 -8.31
C LEU A 55 6.55 8.39 -8.81
N GLN A 56 7.14 8.01 -9.94
CA GLN A 56 6.89 6.72 -10.60
C GLN A 56 8.19 6.01 -10.96
N PRO A 57 8.96 5.52 -9.97
CA PRO A 57 10.21 4.82 -10.25
C PRO A 57 9.93 3.48 -10.96
N GLU A 58 10.71 3.14 -11.97
CA GLU A 58 10.71 1.80 -12.54
C GLU A 58 11.15 0.76 -11.51
N ARG A 59 12.15 1.13 -10.71
CA ARG A 59 12.69 0.31 -9.63
C ARG A 59 12.92 1.18 -8.39
N ALA A 60 12.26 0.86 -7.30
CA ALA A 60 12.43 1.60 -6.04
C ALA A 60 13.86 1.56 -5.49
N ARG A 61 14.65 0.55 -5.87
CA ARG A 61 16.05 0.38 -5.42
C ARG A 61 17.07 1.24 -6.20
N ASP A 62 16.65 1.93 -7.27
CA ASP A 62 17.56 2.74 -8.07
C ASP A 62 18.06 3.93 -7.25
N GLU A 63 19.37 4.12 -7.20
CA GLU A 63 20.01 5.13 -6.37
C GLU A 63 19.51 6.54 -6.66
N ALA A 64 19.28 6.86 -7.94
CA ALA A 64 18.73 8.15 -8.35
C ALA A 64 17.35 8.41 -7.74
N PHE A 65 16.49 7.39 -7.64
CA PHE A 65 15.21 7.50 -6.99
C PHE A 65 15.33 7.63 -5.47
N VAL A 66 16.23 6.89 -4.85
CA VAL A 66 16.50 6.99 -3.40
C VAL A 66 16.94 8.41 -3.05
N GLU A 67 17.84 9.00 -3.83
CA GLU A 67 18.30 10.39 -3.64
C GLU A 67 17.20 11.43 -3.92
N GLU A 68 16.33 11.18 -4.90
CA GLU A 68 15.16 12.02 -5.16
C GLU A 68 14.18 11.98 -3.97
N LEU A 69 13.86 10.78 -3.49
CA LEU A 69 12.94 10.57 -2.37
C LEU A 69 13.43 11.26 -1.09
N ARG A 70 14.74 11.25 -0.85
CA ARG A 70 15.37 11.90 0.31
C ARG A 70 15.08 13.41 0.40
N LYS A 71 14.92 14.08 -0.74
CA LYS A 71 14.68 15.54 -0.79
C LYS A 71 13.35 15.95 -0.17
N TYR A 72 12.38 15.03 -0.08
CA TYR A 72 11.07 15.30 0.53
C TYR A 72 11.12 15.34 2.05
N ASN A 73 12.18 14.83 2.69
CA ASN A 73 12.38 14.84 4.14
C ASN A 73 11.13 14.42 4.94
N ALA A 74 10.41 13.42 4.45
CA ALA A 74 9.19 12.95 5.07
C ALA A 74 9.47 12.27 6.42
N ASP A 75 8.59 12.47 7.39
CA ASP A 75 8.70 11.90 8.73
C ASP A 75 8.39 10.40 8.75
N VAL A 76 7.50 9.95 7.89
CA VAL A 76 7.03 8.55 7.80
C VAL A 76 6.68 8.21 6.35
N PHE A 77 6.91 6.96 5.97
CA PHE A 77 6.37 6.43 4.72
C PHE A 77 5.23 5.46 5.02
N VAL A 78 4.07 5.73 4.46
CA VAL A 78 2.92 4.81 4.49
C VAL A 78 2.91 4.01 3.20
N VAL A 79 2.94 2.69 3.32
CA VAL A 79 3.06 1.75 2.20
C VAL A 79 1.82 0.87 2.15
N VAL A 80 1.13 0.85 1.01
CA VAL A 80 -0.09 0.05 0.84
C VAL A 80 -0.09 -0.55 -0.56
N ALA A 81 0.11 -1.83 -0.67
CA ALA A 81 0.09 -2.55 -1.95
C ALA A 81 0.93 -1.85 -3.05
N PHE A 82 2.12 -1.40 -2.73
CA PHE A 82 2.99 -0.66 -3.66
C PHE A 82 3.46 -1.55 -4.83
N GLY A 83 3.69 -2.84 -4.57
CA GLY A 83 4.04 -3.83 -5.58
C GLY A 83 5.52 -3.86 -5.97
N GLN A 84 6.39 -3.23 -5.18
CA GLN A 84 7.85 -3.35 -5.27
C GLN A 84 8.43 -3.56 -3.87
N LEU A 85 9.52 -4.31 -3.79
CA LEU A 85 10.31 -4.43 -2.57
C LEU A 85 11.07 -3.12 -2.33
N LEU A 86 10.99 -2.61 -1.10
CA LEU A 86 11.72 -1.44 -0.69
C LEU A 86 13.10 -1.84 -0.14
N PRO A 87 14.19 -1.23 -0.61
CA PRO A 87 15.50 -1.47 -0.04
C PRO A 87 15.62 -0.83 1.35
N LYS A 88 16.57 -1.32 2.14
CA LYS A 88 16.87 -0.78 3.48
C LYS A 88 17.10 0.72 3.47
N SER A 89 17.74 1.25 2.44
CA SER A 89 17.99 2.69 2.25
C SER A 89 16.72 3.54 2.19
N ILE A 90 15.56 2.95 1.81
CA ILE A 90 14.25 3.61 1.83
C ILE A 90 13.54 3.31 3.16
N ILE A 91 13.60 2.07 3.65
CA ILE A 91 12.91 1.68 4.90
C ILE A 91 13.40 2.50 6.09
N ASP A 92 14.70 2.73 6.17
CA ASP A 92 15.35 3.47 7.26
C ASP A 92 15.41 4.99 7.00
N MET A 93 14.94 5.48 5.85
CA MET A 93 15.06 6.87 5.48
C MET A 93 14.25 7.82 6.38
N PRO A 94 12.94 7.57 6.61
CA PRO A 94 12.13 8.46 7.44
C PRO A 94 12.39 8.20 8.93
N ARG A 95 12.41 9.24 9.73
CA ARG A 95 12.74 9.14 11.18
C ARG A 95 11.76 8.26 11.97
N LEU A 96 10.51 8.14 11.52
CA LEU A 96 9.48 7.27 12.13
C LEU A 96 9.40 5.90 11.44
N GLY A 97 10.20 5.68 10.39
CA GLY A 97 10.21 4.44 9.63
C GLY A 97 9.10 4.33 8.60
N CYS A 98 8.95 3.14 8.05
CA CYS A 98 7.90 2.81 7.10
C CYS A 98 6.79 2.00 7.78
N ILE A 99 5.55 2.36 7.54
CA ILE A 99 4.36 1.63 8.00
C ILE A 99 3.71 0.98 6.80
N ASN A 100 3.50 -0.34 6.85
CA ASN A 100 2.75 -1.06 5.82
C ASN A 100 1.36 -1.42 6.30
N VAL A 101 0.37 -1.25 5.42
CA VAL A 101 -1.00 -1.73 5.62
C VAL A 101 -1.15 -3.03 4.85
N HIS A 102 -1.21 -4.15 5.56
CA HIS A 102 -1.27 -5.49 5.00
C HIS A 102 -2.64 -6.12 5.20
N ALA A 103 -3.23 -6.64 4.12
CA ALA A 103 -4.60 -7.14 4.10
C ALA A 103 -4.72 -8.58 4.62
N SER A 104 -4.14 -8.86 5.77
CA SER A 104 -4.32 -10.12 6.51
C SER A 104 -4.15 -9.94 8.02
N LEU A 105 -4.51 -10.97 8.77
CA LEU A 105 -4.16 -11.10 10.19
C LEU A 105 -2.76 -11.71 10.31
N LEU A 106 -1.71 -10.88 10.26
CA LEU A 106 -0.33 -11.36 10.41
C LEU A 106 -0.15 -12.14 11.73
N PRO A 107 0.70 -13.18 11.74
CA PRO A 107 1.64 -13.60 10.70
C PRO A 107 1.06 -14.48 9.57
N LYS A 108 -0.25 -14.68 9.51
CA LYS A 108 -0.87 -15.45 8.42
C LYS A 108 -0.82 -14.65 7.11
N TYR A 109 -0.60 -15.36 6.01
CA TYR A 109 -0.65 -14.81 4.65
C TYR A 109 0.31 -13.63 4.44
N ARG A 110 1.55 -13.75 4.93
CA ARG A 110 2.65 -12.88 4.52
C ARG A 110 2.83 -12.92 3.02
N GLY A 111 3.28 -11.82 2.43
CA GLY A 111 3.54 -11.74 1.00
C GLY A 111 2.30 -11.48 0.14
N ALA A 112 2.27 -12.08 -1.03
CA ALA A 112 1.29 -11.76 -2.07
C ALA A 112 -0.08 -12.41 -1.85
N SER A 113 -1.14 -11.70 -2.28
CA SER A 113 -2.50 -12.21 -2.39
C SER A 113 -3.15 -12.69 -1.08
N PRO A 114 -2.96 -12.01 0.07
CA PRO A 114 -3.49 -12.44 1.36
C PRO A 114 -5.02 -12.55 1.37
N ILE A 115 -5.72 -11.67 0.66
CA ILE A 115 -7.19 -11.64 0.55
C ILE A 115 -7.69 -12.92 -0.12
N GLN A 116 -7.08 -13.29 -1.24
CA GLN A 116 -7.45 -14.48 -2.01
C GLN A 116 -7.22 -15.76 -1.20
N TRP A 117 -6.08 -15.85 -0.52
CA TRP A 117 -5.78 -17.00 0.32
C TRP A 117 -6.74 -17.15 1.50
N ALA A 118 -7.13 -16.04 2.15
CA ALA A 118 -8.11 -16.09 3.24
C ALA A 118 -9.46 -16.67 2.78
N VAL A 119 -9.89 -16.37 1.55
CA VAL A 119 -11.14 -16.90 0.98
C VAL A 119 -10.96 -18.36 0.53
N ILE A 120 -9.87 -18.70 -0.14
CA ILE A 120 -9.58 -20.06 -0.62
C ILE A 120 -9.52 -21.04 0.56
N ASP A 121 -8.86 -20.65 1.64
CA ASP A 121 -8.73 -21.47 2.85
C ASP A 121 -10.02 -21.52 3.69
N GLY A 122 -11.06 -20.81 3.29
CA GLY A 122 -12.34 -20.78 4.01
C GLY A 122 -12.21 -20.22 5.43
N CYS A 123 -11.37 -19.22 5.61
CA CYS A 123 -11.15 -18.61 6.92
C CYS A 123 -12.44 -18.04 7.51
N GLU A 124 -12.68 -18.25 8.80
CA GLU A 124 -13.79 -17.59 9.50
C GLU A 124 -13.56 -16.08 9.65
N TYR A 125 -12.28 -15.68 9.75
CA TYR A 125 -11.86 -14.30 9.92
C TYR A 125 -10.69 -13.98 9.01
N SER A 126 -10.67 -12.74 8.51
CA SER A 126 -9.52 -12.05 7.95
C SER A 126 -9.38 -10.69 8.64
N GLY A 127 -8.63 -9.78 8.08
CA GLY A 127 -8.47 -8.44 8.63
C GLY A 127 -7.35 -7.67 7.97
N VAL A 128 -7.00 -6.57 8.62
CA VAL A 128 -5.89 -5.72 8.22
C VAL A 128 -4.91 -5.60 9.38
N THR A 129 -3.64 -5.68 9.07
CA THR A 129 -2.56 -5.45 10.01
C THR A 129 -1.72 -4.27 9.54
N THR A 130 -1.58 -3.22 10.37
CA THR A 130 -0.53 -2.23 10.16
C THR A 130 0.72 -2.69 10.89
N MET A 131 1.86 -2.60 10.21
CA MET A 131 3.14 -3.01 10.79
C MET A 131 4.25 -2.04 10.44
N LYS A 132 5.25 -1.92 11.28
CA LYS A 132 6.50 -1.25 10.96
C LYS A 132 7.32 -2.17 10.06
N MET A 133 7.71 -1.68 8.89
CA MET A 133 8.47 -2.50 7.93
C MET A 133 9.91 -2.74 8.40
N ASP A 134 10.39 -3.94 8.11
CA ASP A 134 11.78 -4.35 8.18
C ASP A 134 12.26 -4.87 6.81
N GLU A 135 13.44 -5.47 6.74
CA GLU A 135 13.99 -6.04 5.49
C GLU A 135 13.31 -7.33 5.06
N GLY A 136 12.53 -7.95 5.94
CA GLY A 136 11.81 -9.18 5.66
C GLY A 136 10.48 -8.95 4.93
N LEU A 137 9.91 -10.03 4.43
CA LEU A 137 8.61 -9.97 3.78
C LEU A 137 7.50 -10.06 4.83
N ASP A 138 6.92 -8.91 5.17
CA ASP A 138 5.86 -8.76 6.17
C ASP A 138 6.22 -9.38 7.53
N THR A 139 7.45 -9.13 7.98
CA THR A 139 8.02 -9.68 9.22
C THR A 139 8.16 -8.66 10.34
N GLY A 140 7.95 -7.39 10.05
CA GLY A 140 8.14 -6.30 11.00
C GLY A 140 7.13 -6.29 12.16
N ASP A 141 7.36 -5.38 13.10
CA ASP A 141 6.56 -5.28 14.33
C ASP A 141 5.12 -4.85 14.01
N ILE A 142 4.15 -5.61 14.53
CA ILE A 142 2.73 -5.31 14.40
C ILE A 142 2.38 -4.10 15.27
N LEU A 143 1.71 -3.12 14.65
CA LEU A 143 1.26 -1.90 15.31
C LEU A 143 -0.22 -1.96 15.68
N LEU A 144 -1.08 -2.29 14.70
CA LEU A 144 -2.53 -2.42 14.88
C LEU A 144 -3.05 -3.63 14.10
N VAL A 145 -4.14 -4.21 14.58
CA VAL A 145 -4.84 -5.31 13.90
C VAL A 145 -6.33 -5.08 13.99
N ASP A 146 -6.97 -5.01 12.83
CA ASP A 146 -8.43 -4.99 12.73
C ASP A 146 -8.94 -6.30 12.13
N LYS A 147 -9.82 -6.97 12.88
CA LYS A 147 -10.36 -8.28 12.54
C LYS A 147 -11.74 -8.17 11.91
N VAL A 148 -11.92 -8.83 10.79
CA VAL A 148 -13.19 -8.86 10.03
C VAL A 148 -13.68 -10.29 9.91
N LYS A 149 -14.93 -10.54 10.27
CA LYS A 149 -15.56 -11.84 10.07
C LYS A 149 -15.95 -11.99 8.59
N LEU A 150 -15.62 -13.14 7.98
CA LEU A 150 -16.01 -13.46 6.62
C LEU A 150 -17.46 -13.95 6.58
N ASP A 151 -18.16 -13.58 5.52
CA ASP A 151 -19.49 -14.10 5.23
C ASP A 151 -19.40 -15.50 4.63
N LYS A 152 -20.46 -16.29 4.78
CA LYS A 152 -20.51 -17.66 4.21
C LYS A 152 -20.35 -17.71 2.67
N LYS A 153 -20.63 -16.61 1.99
CA LYS A 153 -20.50 -16.44 0.54
C LYS A 153 -19.46 -15.38 0.17
N GLU A 154 -18.48 -15.15 1.07
CA GLU A 154 -17.44 -14.17 0.82
C GLU A 154 -16.66 -14.52 -0.44
N THR A 155 -16.37 -13.51 -1.24
CA THR A 155 -15.51 -13.61 -2.41
C THR A 155 -14.26 -12.78 -2.21
N GLY A 156 -13.20 -13.02 -3.00
CA GLY A 156 -12.02 -12.17 -2.97
C GLY A 156 -12.33 -10.70 -3.26
N GLY A 157 -13.32 -10.43 -4.14
CA GLY A 157 -13.77 -9.07 -4.45
C GLY A 157 -14.48 -8.39 -3.27
N SER A 158 -15.49 -9.06 -2.68
CA SER A 158 -16.23 -8.49 -1.55
C SER A 158 -15.32 -8.28 -0.33
N LEU A 159 -14.41 -9.21 -0.07
CA LEU A 159 -13.44 -9.05 1.01
C LEU A 159 -12.44 -7.92 0.74
N PHE A 160 -12.00 -7.76 -0.50
CA PHE A 160 -11.15 -6.64 -0.92
C PHE A 160 -11.81 -5.29 -0.61
N ASP A 161 -13.07 -5.11 -1.01
CA ASP A 161 -13.81 -3.86 -0.78
C ASP A 161 -13.93 -3.55 0.72
N ARG A 162 -14.27 -4.55 1.51
CA ARG A 162 -14.38 -4.41 2.98
C ARG A 162 -13.05 -4.09 3.64
N LEU A 163 -11.98 -4.80 3.28
CA LEU A 163 -10.66 -4.58 3.87
C LEU A 163 -10.01 -3.27 3.40
N SER A 164 -10.36 -2.76 2.20
CA SER A 164 -9.87 -1.46 1.75
C SER A 164 -10.43 -0.30 2.58
N ILE A 165 -11.66 -0.45 3.11
CA ILE A 165 -12.28 0.52 4.03
C ILE A 165 -11.65 0.40 5.44
N VAL A 166 -11.46 -0.83 5.92
CA VAL A 166 -10.88 -1.08 7.25
C VAL A 166 -9.41 -0.67 7.32
N GLY A 167 -8.68 -0.80 6.21
CA GLY A 167 -7.26 -0.47 6.11
C GLY A 167 -6.97 1.02 5.83
N ALA A 168 -8.01 1.80 5.59
CA ALA A 168 -7.89 3.23 5.38
C ALA A 168 -7.83 3.96 6.72
#